data_17cdf2b1e281665d1ea5d81d7ef25cd3
#
_entry.id   17cdf2b1e281665d1ea5d81d7ef25cd3
#
_cell.length_a   1.000
_cell.length_b   1.000
_cell.length_c   1.000
_cell.angle_alpha   90.00
_cell.angle_beta   90.00
_cell.angle_gamma   90.00
#
_symmetry.space_group_name_H-M   'P 1'
#
loop_
_entity.id
_entity.type
_entity.pdbx_description
1 polymer ?
#
loop_
_entity_poly.entity_id
_entity_poly.type
_entity_poly.pdbx_seq_one_letter_code
_entity_poly.pdbx_strand_id
1 'polypeptide(L)'
;MNKIYSTILIILFSLSLSSQTVDLGSPISWKGKLNSKNIPNVSMSGYNQALMDSEDAINDLSKDRPWRFGYNNYTELNLQNSGTWMDLKNGGRIWQLVLTCEAALTVNLAFTN
;
A
#
# COMPACT_ATOMS: atom_id res chain seq x y z
N MET A 1 -37.11 40.88 -5.57
CA MET A 1 -35.96 40.58 -6.46
C MET A 1 -34.83 39.80 -5.76
N ASN A 2 -34.44 40.12 -4.53
CA ASN A 2 -33.30 39.51 -3.85
C ASN A 2 -33.42 37.99 -3.60
N LYS A 3 -34.60 37.44 -3.40
CA LYS A 3 -34.83 36.01 -3.16
C LYS A 3 -34.50 35.14 -4.37
N ILE A 4 -34.76 35.64 -5.57
CA ILE A 4 -34.49 34.91 -6.84
C ILE A 4 -32.98 34.78 -7.06
N TYR A 5 -32.19 35.84 -6.81
CA TYR A 5 -30.73 35.80 -6.93
C TYR A 5 -30.08 34.84 -5.90
N SER A 6 -30.63 34.80 -4.69
CA SER A 6 -30.17 33.87 -3.65
C SER A 6 -30.42 32.42 -4.06
N THR A 7 -31.56 32.10 -4.64
CA THR A 7 -31.88 30.75 -5.12
C THR A 7 -31.00 30.33 -6.29
N ILE A 8 -30.76 31.23 -7.23
CA ILE A 8 -29.86 30.97 -8.38
C ILE A 8 -28.41 30.75 -7.89
N LEU A 9 -27.95 31.49 -6.91
CA LEU A 9 -26.59 31.33 -6.34
C LEU A 9 -26.43 29.97 -5.66
N ILE A 10 -27.44 29.47 -4.94
CA ILE A 10 -27.42 28.15 -4.30
C ILE A 10 -27.38 27.03 -5.34
N ILE A 11 -28.15 27.17 -6.43
CA ILE A 11 -28.18 26.18 -7.51
C ILE A 11 -26.83 26.15 -8.24
N LEU A 12 -26.20 27.28 -8.50
CA LEU A 12 -24.87 27.35 -9.11
C LEU A 12 -23.78 26.74 -8.23
N PHE A 13 -23.88 26.86 -6.91
CA PHE A 13 -22.91 26.28 -5.99
C PHE A 13 -23.02 24.74 -5.90
N SER A 14 -24.21 24.19 -6.07
CA SER A 14 -24.43 22.74 -6.05
C SER A 14 -23.91 22.01 -7.29
N LEU A 15 -23.68 22.70 -8.40
CA LEU A 15 -23.13 22.11 -9.62
C LEU A 15 -21.61 21.95 -9.59
N SER A 16 -20.93 22.52 -8.61
CA SER A 16 -19.46 22.45 -8.49
C SER A 16 -18.95 21.24 -7.69
N LEU A 17 -19.83 20.36 -7.21
CA LEU A 17 -19.47 19.12 -6.52
C LEU A 17 -19.15 18.02 -7.53
N SER A 18 -18.17 18.25 -8.40
CA SER A 18 -17.53 17.18 -9.14
C SER A 18 -16.71 16.38 -8.15
N SER A 19 -17.35 15.38 -7.55
CA SER A 19 -16.68 14.37 -6.74
C SER A 19 -15.52 13.77 -7.52
N GLN A 20 -14.44 13.52 -6.83
CA GLN A 20 -13.26 12.83 -7.34
C GLN A 20 -13.69 11.63 -8.19
N THR A 21 -13.41 11.68 -9.48
CA THR A 21 -13.52 10.51 -10.33
C THR A 21 -12.41 9.55 -9.91
N VAL A 22 -12.75 8.57 -9.09
CA VAL A 22 -11.86 7.42 -8.88
C VAL A 22 -11.77 6.71 -10.23
N ASP A 23 -10.64 6.83 -10.89
CA ASP A 23 -10.36 6.00 -12.07
C ASP A 23 -10.25 4.54 -11.58
N LEU A 24 -11.34 3.81 -11.72
CA LEU A 24 -11.42 2.38 -11.46
C LEU A 24 -10.77 1.58 -12.60
N GLY A 25 -9.79 2.16 -13.28
CA GLY A 25 -9.03 1.50 -14.31
C GLY A 25 -8.46 0.19 -13.79
N SER A 26 -8.68 -0.90 -14.51
CA SER A 26 -8.07 -2.18 -14.15
C SER A 26 -6.54 -2.06 -14.17
N PRO A 27 -5.82 -2.51 -13.16
CA PRO A 27 -4.37 -2.53 -13.15
C PRO A 27 -3.83 -3.15 -14.44
N ILE A 28 -2.75 -2.59 -14.96
CA ILE A 28 -2.12 -3.10 -16.19
C ILE A 28 -1.71 -4.57 -16.03
N SER A 29 -1.33 -4.95 -14.82
CA SER A 29 -1.02 -6.34 -14.43
C SER A 29 -2.17 -7.32 -14.65
N TRP A 30 -3.42 -6.85 -14.66
CA TRP A 30 -4.59 -7.70 -14.93
C TRP A 30 -4.89 -7.86 -16.43
N LYS A 31 -4.42 -6.93 -17.26
CA LYS A 31 -4.68 -6.88 -18.70
C LYS A 31 -3.71 -7.72 -19.54
N GLY A 32 -2.60 -8.18 -18.96
CA GLY A 32 -1.56 -8.93 -19.65
C GLY A 32 -1.21 -10.22 -18.94
N LYS A 33 -0.80 -11.25 -19.71
CA LYS A 33 -0.11 -12.40 -19.14
C LYS A 33 1.28 -11.95 -18.69
N LEU A 34 1.41 -11.57 -17.42
CA LEU A 34 2.71 -11.32 -16.82
C LEU A 34 3.49 -12.64 -16.79
N ASN A 35 4.70 -12.63 -17.31
CA ASN A 35 5.56 -13.81 -17.25
C ASN A 35 6.10 -13.95 -15.81
N SER A 36 5.41 -14.75 -14.99
CA SER A 36 5.76 -14.94 -13.58
C SER A 36 6.90 -15.94 -13.34
N LYS A 37 7.48 -16.50 -14.40
CA LYS A 37 8.41 -17.64 -14.26
C LYS A 37 9.76 -17.31 -13.60
N ASN A 38 10.14 -16.07 -13.52
CA ASN A 38 11.47 -15.65 -13.01
C ASN A 38 11.40 -14.41 -12.11
N ILE A 39 10.33 -14.27 -11.31
CA ILE A 39 10.27 -13.16 -10.35
C ILE A 39 11.13 -13.54 -9.14
N PRO A 40 12.13 -12.72 -8.78
CA PRO A 40 12.92 -12.94 -7.58
C PRO A 40 12.04 -12.99 -6.33
N ASN A 41 12.37 -13.90 -5.43
CA ASN A 41 11.71 -14.03 -4.13
C ASN A 41 12.71 -13.69 -3.02
N VAL A 42 12.30 -12.79 -2.14
CA VAL A 42 13.06 -12.44 -0.93
C VAL A 42 12.23 -12.87 0.28
N SER A 43 12.82 -13.75 1.08
CA SER A 43 12.22 -14.15 2.36
C SER A 43 12.61 -13.15 3.44
N MET A 44 11.61 -12.58 4.10
CA MET A 44 11.83 -11.77 5.29
C MET A 44 12.12 -12.64 6.49
N SER A 45 12.98 -12.17 7.39
CA SER A 45 13.24 -12.87 8.65
C SER A 45 11.95 -12.96 9.46
N GLY A 46 11.71 -14.15 10.02
CA GLY A 46 10.63 -14.34 10.97
C GLY A 46 10.87 -13.57 12.27
N TYR A 47 9.86 -13.50 13.09
CA TYR A 47 9.94 -12.90 14.44
C TYR A 47 9.82 -13.97 15.51
N ASN A 48 10.36 -13.67 16.68
CA ASN A 48 10.22 -14.55 17.86
C ASN A 48 8.95 -14.18 18.62
N GLN A 49 7.89 -14.97 18.45
CA GLN A 49 6.58 -14.73 19.08
C GLN A 49 6.70 -14.65 20.61
N ALA A 50 7.41 -15.59 21.23
CA ALA A 50 7.51 -15.63 22.70
C ALA A 50 8.22 -14.40 23.27
N LEU A 51 9.24 -13.89 22.56
CA LEU A 51 9.90 -12.64 22.95
C LEU A 51 8.93 -11.46 22.81
N MET A 52 8.20 -11.38 21.73
CA MET A 52 7.23 -10.29 21.50
C MET A 52 6.12 -10.31 22.53
N ASP A 53 5.57 -11.47 22.84
CA ASP A 53 4.53 -11.62 23.88
C ASP A 53 5.03 -11.16 25.25
N SER A 54 6.28 -11.47 25.59
CA SER A 54 6.90 -11.04 26.85
C SER A 54 7.12 -9.53 26.91
N GLU A 55 7.54 -8.92 25.82
CA GLU A 55 7.71 -7.46 25.70
C GLU A 55 6.35 -6.75 25.75
N ASP A 56 5.35 -7.28 25.08
CA ASP A 56 4.01 -6.70 25.03
C ASP A 56 3.32 -6.79 26.39
N ALA A 57 3.49 -7.89 27.11
CA ALA A 57 3.00 -8.02 28.47
C ALA A 57 3.50 -6.93 29.43
N ILE A 58 4.72 -6.45 29.20
CA ILE A 58 5.31 -5.34 29.97
C ILE A 58 4.83 -3.98 29.42
N ASN A 59 4.87 -3.80 28.12
CA ASN A 59 4.55 -2.54 27.48
C ASN A 59 3.06 -2.17 27.59
N ASP A 60 2.18 -3.15 27.58
CA ASP A 60 0.72 -2.95 27.67
C ASP A 60 0.25 -2.55 29.07
N LEU A 61 1.10 -2.71 30.10
CA LEU A 61 0.84 -2.19 31.45
C LEU A 61 0.91 -0.65 31.46
N SER A 62 1.73 -0.08 30.59
CA SER A 62 1.85 1.37 30.41
C SER A 62 1.01 1.80 29.19
N LYS A 63 0.11 2.75 29.37
CA LYS A 63 -0.68 3.32 28.27
C LYS A 63 0.05 4.48 27.56
N ASP A 64 1.33 4.63 27.80
CA ASP A 64 2.15 5.72 27.23
C ASP A 64 2.55 5.46 25.78
N ARG A 65 2.35 4.23 25.30
CA ARG A 65 2.68 3.79 23.94
C ARG A 65 1.48 3.09 23.29
N PRO A 66 1.31 3.24 21.97
CA PRO A 66 0.30 2.46 21.26
C PRO A 66 0.67 0.97 21.31
N TRP A 67 -0.33 0.14 21.33
CA TRP A 67 -0.15 -1.31 21.25
C TRP A 67 0.57 -1.70 19.97
N ARG A 68 1.42 -2.70 20.06
CA ARG A 68 2.09 -3.28 18.89
C ARG A 68 1.05 -4.10 18.10
N PHE A 69 0.96 -3.83 16.83
CA PHE A 69 0.12 -4.58 15.90
C PHE A 69 0.92 -5.22 14.76
N GLY A 70 2.25 -5.16 14.82
CA GLY A 70 3.11 -5.73 13.81
C GLY A 70 4.58 -5.69 14.17
N TYR A 71 5.37 -6.37 13.35
CA TYR A 71 6.82 -6.41 13.42
C TYR A 71 7.43 -5.74 12.20
N ASN A 72 8.39 -4.85 12.42
CA ASN A 72 9.05 -4.11 11.35
C ASN A 72 10.28 -4.86 10.84
N ASN A 73 10.26 -5.29 9.58
CA ASN A 73 11.43 -5.72 8.85
C ASN A 73 12.01 -4.55 8.07
N TYR A 74 13.19 -4.07 8.44
CA TYR A 74 13.89 -3.03 7.70
C TYR A 74 14.74 -3.67 6.61
N THR A 75 14.61 -3.16 5.38
CA THR A 75 15.31 -3.70 4.22
C THR A 75 15.87 -2.57 3.34
N GLU A 76 16.91 -2.89 2.59
CA GLU A 76 17.50 -1.99 1.59
C GLU A 76 17.03 -2.35 0.16
N LEU A 77 15.87 -3.05 0.04
CA LEU A 77 15.32 -3.44 -1.24
C LEU A 77 14.84 -2.20 -2.01
N ASN A 78 15.23 -2.12 -3.27
CA ASN A 78 14.84 -1.01 -4.14
C ASN A 78 14.73 -1.44 -5.60
N LEU A 79 14.33 -0.51 -6.46
CA LEU A 79 14.08 -0.76 -7.88
C LEU A 79 15.36 -1.09 -8.68
N GLN A 80 16.54 -0.84 -8.14
CA GLN A 80 17.84 -1.06 -8.79
C GLN A 80 18.51 -2.35 -8.34
N ASN A 81 18.35 -2.74 -7.07
CA ASN A 81 19.08 -3.88 -6.49
C ASN A 81 18.25 -5.15 -6.33
N SER A 82 16.94 -5.07 -6.52
CA SER A 82 16.03 -6.19 -6.30
C SER A 82 14.89 -6.20 -7.33
N GLY A 83 14.22 -7.36 -7.41
CA GLY A 83 13.12 -7.54 -8.35
C GLY A 83 13.55 -7.66 -9.82
N THR A 84 12.56 -7.64 -10.69
CA THR A 84 12.76 -7.75 -12.14
C THR A 84 11.85 -6.76 -12.86
N TRP A 85 12.39 -6.05 -13.82
CA TRP A 85 11.65 -5.20 -14.74
C TRP A 85 11.17 -5.98 -15.96
N MET A 86 9.94 -5.71 -16.37
CA MET A 86 9.37 -6.23 -17.59
C MET A 86 8.81 -5.07 -18.42
N ASP A 87 9.21 -5.00 -19.69
CA ASP A 87 8.69 -4.03 -20.63
C ASP A 87 7.34 -4.49 -21.20
N LEU A 88 6.40 -3.58 -21.32
CA LEU A 88 5.07 -3.82 -21.86
C LEU A 88 5.00 -3.36 -23.31
N LYS A 89 4.13 -3.98 -24.12
CA LYS A 89 3.93 -3.63 -25.52
C LYS A 89 3.50 -2.19 -25.78
N ASN A 90 2.92 -1.54 -24.76
CA ASN A 90 2.47 -0.14 -24.84
C ASN A 90 3.54 0.87 -24.40
N GLY A 91 4.79 0.44 -24.23
CA GLY A 91 5.90 1.28 -23.79
C GLY A 91 6.01 1.48 -22.28
N GLY A 92 5.07 0.92 -21.50
CA GLY A 92 5.17 0.93 -20.04
C GLY A 92 6.12 -0.15 -19.52
N ARG A 93 6.46 -0.08 -18.23
CA ARG A 93 7.29 -1.08 -17.54
C ARG A 93 6.63 -1.49 -16.22
N ILE A 94 6.76 -2.75 -15.86
CA ILE A 94 6.34 -3.29 -14.56
C ILE A 94 7.56 -3.83 -13.83
N TRP A 95 7.76 -3.39 -12.59
CA TRP A 95 8.71 -4.00 -11.68
C TRP A 95 8.00 -5.01 -10.78
N GLN A 96 8.64 -6.15 -10.55
CA GLN A 96 8.09 -7.26 -9.81
C GLN A 96 9.08 -7.83 -8.83
N LEU A 97 8.64 -8.04 -7.59
CA LEU A 97 9.36 -8.71 -6.53
C LEU A 97 8.36 -9.51 -5.69
N VAL A 98 8.70 -10.72 -5.30
CA VAL A 98 7.94 -11.50 -4.34
C VAL A 98 8.59 -11.35 -2.96
N LEU A 99 7.78 -11.01 -1.97
CA LEU A 99 8.20 -11.00 -0.57
C LEU A 99 7.48 -12.15 0.14
N THR A 100 8.25 -13.02 0.77
CA THR A 100 7.71 -14.11 1.59
C THR A 100 7.91 -13.74 3.05
N CYS A 101 6.82 -13.59 3.78
CA CYS A 101 6.80 -13.31 5.20
C CYS A 101 6.16 -14.50 5.91
N GLU A 102 6.99 -15.39 6.44
CA GLU A 102 6.49 -16.61 7.09
C GLU A 102 5.65 -16.27 8.32
N ALA A 103 4.53 -16.96 8.48
CA ALA A 103 3.56 -16.79 9.56
C ALA A 103 2.90 -15.40 9.67
N ALA A 104 3.13 -14.49 8.71
CA ALA A 104 2.45 -13.20 8.71
C ALA A 104 1.00 -13.33 8.24
N LEU A 105 0.07 -12.77 9.01
CA LEU A 105 -1.34 -12.69 8.62
C LEU A 105 -1.57 -11.56 7.60
N THR A 106 -0.82 -10.48 7.71
CA THR A 106 -0.87 -9.33 6.80
C THR A 106 0.51 -8.75 6.61
N VAL A 107 0.73 -8.09 5.48
CA VAL A 107 1.98 -7.38 5.18
C VAL A 107 1.64 -5.95 4.75
N ASN A 108 2.28 -4.98 5.38
CA ASN A 108 2.24 -3.58 4.98
C ASN A 108 3.62 -3.17 4.47
N LEU A 109 3.66 -2.40 3.39
CA LEU A 109 4.90 -1.89 2.81
C LEU A 109 4.98 -0.39 3.03
N ALA A 110 6.10 0.07 3.56
CA ALA A 110 6.45 1.47 3.63
C ALA A 110 7.61 1.75 2.67
N PHE A 111 7.44 2.73 1.81
CA PHE A 111 8.47 3.17 0.88
C PHE A 111 9.05 4.49 1.38
N THR A 112 10.38 4.59 1.38
CA THR A 112 11.13 5.82 1.66
C THR A 112 11.72 6.36 0.37
N ASN A 113 11.81 7.68 0.28
CA ASN A 113 12.48 8.37 -0.84
C ASN A 113 13.98 8.39 -0.63
#